data_906fa3dd697bd674b76fc39d8425f05b
#
_entry.id   906fa3dd697bd674b76fc39d8425f05b
#
_cell.length_a   1.000
_cell.length_b   1.000
_cell.length_c   1.000
_cell.angle_alpha   90.00
_cell.angle_beta   90.00
_cell.angle_gamma   90.00
#
_symmetry.space_group_name_H-M   'P 1'
#
loop_
_entity.id
_entity.type
_entity.pdbx_description
1 polymer ?
#
loop_
_entity_poly.entity_id
_entity_poly.type
_entity_poly.pdbx_seq_one_letter_code
_entity_poly.pdbx_strand_id
1 'polypeptide(L)'
;FTISAPFILKEDNNIQNEATILLSKGFTRILVNGGLNFIEEVEFNSLAADQVEILIDRLAVNKEDEDVVFRTSDSVQTAFFEGDGKCIIRYSDEKAITFSDKFELDGMSFEVPSVNLFSFNNPYGACRKCEGFGKVLGIDPDLVIPDKNMSVYEGAIVPWRSETMKKWLEPLVKNAHYFDFPIHREIRE
;
A
#
# COMPACT_ATOMS: atom_id res chain seq x y z
N PHE A 1 -22.71 -23.88 1.08
CA PHE A 1 -21.52 -23.03 1.05
C PHE A 1 -21.13 -22.59 2.47
N THR A 2 -19.89 -22.28 2.66
CA THR A 2 -19.38 -21.71 3.92
C THR A 2 -18.93 -20.28 3.69
N ILE A 3 -19.13 -19.44 4.71
CA ILE A 3 -18.63 -18.07 4.80
C ILE A 3 -17.55 -18.07 5.87
N SER A 4 -16.36 -17.66 5.51
CA SER A 4 -15.21 -17.58 6.39
C SER A 4 -14.48 -16.24 6.22
N ALA A 5 -13.67 -15.91 7.19
CA ALA A 5 -12.78 -14.75 7.18
C ALA A 5 -11.33 -15.22 7.32
N PRO A 6 -10.33 -14.58 6.70
CA PRO A 6 -8.96 -14.89 6.95
C PRO A 6 -8.61 -14.63 8.41
N PHE A 7 -7.80 -15.49 8.99
CA PHE A 7 -7.29 -15.31 10.35
C PHE A 7 -6.17 -14.26 10.33
N ILE A 8 -6.37 -13.14 11.03
CA ILE A 8 -5.43 -12.04 11.04
C ILE A 8 -4.66 -12.01 12.35
N LEU A 9 -3.35 -12.11 12.24
CA LEU A 9 -2.44 -11.98 13.37
C LEU A 9 -2.07 -10.50 13.55
N LYS A 10 -2.38 -9.93 14.71
CA LYS A 10 -1.97 -8.56 15.06
C LYS A 10 -0.49 -8.53 15.44
N GLU A 11 0.19 -7.41 15.17
CA GLU A 11 1.66 -7.27 15.24
C GLU A 11 2.29 -7.72 16.57
N ASP A 12 1.59 -7.60 17.70
CA ASP A 12 2.10 -7.95 19.03
C ASP A 12 1.51 -9.26 19.59
N ASN A 13 0.81 -10.06 18.78
CA ASN A 13 0.07 -11.22 19.25
C ASN A 13 0.56 -12.53 18.61
N ASN A 14 0.44 -13.63 19.34
CA ASN A 14 0.66 -14.96 18.78
C ASN A 14 -0.68 -15.60 18.41
N ILE A 15 -0.64 -16.61 17.53
CA ILE A 15 -1.81 -17.32 17.02
C ILE A 15 -2.67 -17.87 18.17
N GLN A 16 -2.07 -18.40 19.22
CA GLN A 16 -2.74 -18.97 20.38
C GLN A 16 -3.56 -17.93 21.16
N ASN A 17 -3.00 -16.73 21.35
CA ASN A 17 -3.71 -15.65 22.03
C ASN A 17 -4.87 -15.13 21.19
N GLU A 18 -4.68 -15.00 19.88
CA GLU A 18 -5.74 -14.55 18.97
C GLU A 18 -6.87 -15.59 18.89
N ALA A 19 -6.54 -16.89 18.90
CA ALA A 19 -7.53 -17.96 19.00
C ALA A 19 -8.36 -17.87 20.30
N THR A 20 -7.73 -17.54 21.43
CA THR A 20 -8.43 -17.33 22.71
C THR A 20 -9.36 -16.12 22.63
N ILE A 21 -8.97 -15.04 21.96
CA ILE A 21 -9.81 -13.87 21.72
C ILE A 21 -11.04 -14.26 20.88
N LEU A 22 -10.84 -15.03 19.80
CA LEU A 22 -11.95 -15.52 18.97
C LEU A 22 -12.95 -16.36 19.78
N LEU A 23 -12.48 -17.25 20.65
CA LEU A 23 -13.34 -18.00 21.57
C LEU A 23 -14.16 -17.08 22.47
N SER A 24 -13.54 -16.02 23.02
CA SER A 24 -14.24 -15.03 23.84
C SER A 24 -15.31 -14.24 23.08
N LYS A 25 -15.16 -14.07 21.76
CA LYS A 25 -16.14 -13.47 20.87
C LYS A 25 -17.26 -14.43 20.47
N GLY A 26 -17.15 -15.72 20.81
CA GLY A 26 -18.15 -16.76 20.54
C GLY A 26 -17.87 -17.59 19.28
N PHE A 27 -16.75 -17.38 18.59
CA PHE A 27 -16.33 -18.25 17.49
C PHE A 27 -15.73 -19.54 18.07
N THR A 28 -16.29 -20.69 17.69
CA THR A 28 -15.84 -21.98 18.19
C THR A 28 -15.17 -22.84 17.14
N ARG A 29 -15.28 -22.46 15.87
CA ARG A 29 -14.85 -23.27 14.73
C ARG A 29 -13.99 -22.45 13.77
N ILE A 30 -12.98 -23.12 13.23
CA ILE A 30 -12.06 -22.59 12.21
C ILE A 30 -11.90 -23.61 11.09
N LEU A 31 -11.43 -23.12 9.95
CA LEU A 31 -10.96 -23.96 8.85
C LEU A 31 -9.44 -23.95 8.85
N VAL A 32 -8.81 -25.12 8.91
CA VAL A 32 -7.36 -25.28 8.77
C VAL A 32 -7.12 -25.99 7.45
N ASN A 33 -6.45 -25.33 6.51
CA ASN A 33 -6.28 -25.82 5.14
C ASN A 33 -7.61 -26.29 4.49
N GLY A 34 -8.71 -25.59 4.78
CA GLY A 34 -10.06 -25.90 4.32
C GLY A 34 -10.79 -26.98 5.12
N GLY A 35 -10.14 -27.65 6.03
CA GLY A 35 -10.73 -28.65 6.94
C GLY A 35 -11.35 -28.00 8.18
N LEU A 36 -12.58 -28.41 8.55
CA LEU A 36 -13.30 -27.90 9.71
C LEU A 36 -12.74 -28.46 11.01
N ASN A 37 -12.37 -27.60 11.95
CA ASN A 37 -11.84 -27.94 13.25
C ASN A 37 -12.48 -27.07 14.35
N PHE A 38 -12.49 -27.58 15.60
CA PHE A 38 -12.79 -26.74 16.75
C PHE A 38 -11.53 -26.00 17.20
N ILE A 39 -11.67 -24.73 17.55
CA ILE A 39 -10.51 -23.89 17.97
C ILE A 39 -9.77 -24.51 19.14
N GLU A 40 -10.47 -25.15 20.09
CA GLU A 40 -9.91 -25.78 21.28
C GLU A 40 -9.07 -27.04 21.00
N GLU A 41 -9.30 -27.69 19.84
CA GLU A 41 -8.64 -28.95 19.47
C GLU A 41 -7.41 -28.74 18.58
N VAL A 42 -7.16 -27.50 18.14
CA VAL A 42 -6.07 -27.21 17.19
C VAL A 42 -4.79 -26.81 17.92
N GLU A 43 -3.69 -27.47 17.57
CA GLU A 43 -2.35 -27.09 17.99
C GLU A 43 -1.77 -26.00 17.05
N PHE A 44 -1.87 -24.74 17.48
CA PHE A 44 -1.48 -23.58 16.69
C PHE A 44 0.05 -23.39 16.54
N ASN A 45 0.87 -24.07 17.33
CA ASN A 45 2.33 -23.88 17.35
C ASN A 45 3.01 -24.19 16.00
N SER A 46 2.39 -25.00 15.16
CA SER A 46 2.92 -25.44 13.87
C SER A 46 2.20 -24.82 12.66
N LEU A 47 1.21 -23.96 12.90
CA LEU A 47 0.38 -23.38 11.85
C LEU A 47 0.79 -21.95 11.53
N ALA A 48 0.81 -21.62 10.24
CA ALA A 48 0.89 -20.23 9.78
C ALA A 48 -0.51 -19.60 9.72
N ALA A 49 -0.59 -18.30 9.93
CA ALA A 49 -1.89 -17.60 9.97
C ALA A 49 -2.67 -17.69 8.65
N ASP A 50 -1.97 -17.78 7.53
CA ASP A 50 -2.57 -17.93 6.18
C ASP A 50 -3.21 -19.30 5.93
N GLN A 51 -2.91 -20.29 6.76
CA GLN A 51 -3.51 -21.63 6.72
C GLN A 51 -4.83 -21.72 7.51
N VAL A 52 -5.18 -20.67 8.24
CA VAL A 52 -6.33 -20.65 9.16
C VAL A 52 -7.35 -19.63 8.67
N GLU A 53 -8.62 -20.04 8.62
CA GLU A 53 -9.77 -19.17 8.37
C GLU A 53 -10.76 -19.27 9.54
N ILE A 54 -11.36 -18.14 9.93
CA ILE A 54 -12.42 -18.11 10.93
C ILE A 54 -13.72 -18.53 10.25
N LEU A 55 -14.36 -19.62 10.67
CA LEU A 55 -15.66 -20.00 10.15
C LEU A 55 -16.73 -19.09 10.76
N ILE A 56 -17.39 -18.30 9.92
CA ILE A 56 -18.47 -17.41 10.33
C ILE A 56 -19.81 -18.14 10.26
N ASP A 57 -20.11 -18.73 9.11
CA ASP A 57 -21.39 -19.43 8.93
C ASP A 57 -21.31 -20.54 7.87
N ARG A 58 -22.30 -21.44 7.92
CA ARG A 58 -22.49 -22.51 6.96
C ARG A 58 -23.94 -22.59 6.55
N LEU A 59 -24.22 -22.34 5.29
CA LEU A 59 -25.55 -22.16 4.75
C LEU A 59 -25.84 -23.07 3.56
N ALA A 60 -27.08 -23.52 3.46
CA ALA A 60 -27.60 -24.08 2.23
C ALA A 60 -28.16 -22.97 1.33
N VAL A 61 -27.95 -23.10 0.03
CA VAL A 61 -28.49 -22.12 -0.93
C VAL A 61 -29.98 -22.28 -1.05
N ASN A 62 -30.73 -21.26 -0.66
CA ASN A 62 -32.15 -21.13 -0.94
C ASN A 62 -32.45 -19.68 -1.30
N LYS A 63 -32.69 -19.40 -2.57
CA LYS A 63 -32.94 -18.03 -3.07
C LYS A 63 -34.35 -17.52 -2.77
N GLU A 64 -35.28 -18.42 -2.48
CA GLU A 64 -36.69 -18.08 -2.20
C GLU A 64 -36.93 -17.80 -0.73
N ASP A 65 -35.98 -18.11 0.13
CA ASP A 65 -36.07 -17.95 1.57
C ASP A 65 -35.41 -16.64 2.00
N GLU A 66 -36.18 -15.64 2.32
CA GLU A 66 -35.73 -14.32 2.75
C GLU A 66 -34.86 -14.41 4.01
N ASP A 67 -35.15 -15.32 4.94
CA ASP A 67 -34.35 -15.48 6.16
C ASP A 67 -32.93 -15.95 5.84
N VAL A 68 -32.75 -16.82 4.84
CA VAL A 68 -31.43 -17.24 4.37
C VAL A 68 -30.68 -16.06 3.74
N VAL A 69 -31.36 -15.19 3.00
CA VAL A 69 -30.76 -13.99 2.41
C VAL A 69 -30.27 -13.01 3.47
N PHE A 70 -31.12 -12.70 4.47
CA PHE A 70 -30.74 -11.82 5.59
C PHE A 70 -29.59 -12.41 6.39
N ARG A 71 -29.65 -13.70 6.75
CA ARG A 71 -28.60 -14.38 7.49
C ARG A 71 -27.27 -14.38 6.70
N THR A 72 -27.32 -14.58 5.38
CA THR A 72 -26.14 -14.50 4.52
C THR A 72 -25.52 -13.11 4.57
N SER A 73 -26.32 -12.05 4.51
CA SER A 73 -25.89 -10.67 4.59
C SER A 73 -25.17 -10.36 5.90
N ASP A 74 -25.76 -10.75 7.03
CA ASP A 74 -25.16 -10.56 8.36
C ASP A 74 -23.84 -11.34 8.50
N SER A 75 -23.81 -12.57 7.98
CA SER A 75 -22.61 -13.41 8.02
C SER A 75 -21.48 -12.84 7.16
N VAL A 76 -21.80 -12.30 5.98
CA VAL A 76 -20.82 -11.62 5.09
C VAL A 76 -20.30 -10.36 5.76
N GLN A 77 -21.16 -9.55 6.40
CA GLN A 77 -20.73 -8.35 7.12
C GLN A 77 -19.80 -8.71 8.29
N THR A 78 -20.13 -9.75 9.04
CA THR A 78 -19.28 -10.28 10.12
C THR A 78 -17.94 -10.78 9.57
N ALA A 79 -17.94 -11.46 8.42
CA ALA A 79 -16.70 -11.93 7.78
C ALA A 79 -15.80 -10.78 7.37
N PHE A 80 -16.33 -9.71 6.78
CA PHE A 80 -15.54 -8.50 6.45
C PHE A 80 -14.99 -7.83 7.70
N PHE A 81 -15.76 -7.76 8.77
CA PHE A 81 -15.32 -7.15 10.03
C PHE A 81 -14.16 -7.93 10.67
N GLU A 82 -14.31 -9.25 10.83
CA GLU A 82 -13.27 -10.09 11.46
C GLU A 82 -12.07 -10.33 10.52
N GLY A 83 -12.29 -10.32 9.20
CA GLY A 83 -11.27 -10.53 8.16
C GLY A 83 -10.57 -9.28 7.68
N ASP A 84 -10.67 -8.14 8.41
CA ASP A 84 -10.08 -6.85 8.03
C ASP A 84 -10.38 -6.48 6.57
N GLY A 85 -11.66 -6.52 6.21
CA GLY A 85 -12.14 -6.20 4.88
C GLY A 85 -12.02 -7.34 3.87
N LYS A 86 -11.85 -8.60 4.31
CA LYS A 86 -11.84 -9.77 3.43
C LYS A 86 -12.86 -10.80 3.88
N CYS A 87 -13.58 -11.36 2.91
CA CYS A 87 -14.56 -12.43 3.11
C CYS A 87 -14.25 -13.56 2.12
N ILE A 88 -14.27 -14.79 2.58
CA ILE A 88 -14.04 -15.99 1.76
C ILE A 88 -15.32 -16.80 1.71
N ILE A 89 -15.80 -17.07 0.49
CA ILE A 89 -16.94 -17.93 0.26
C ILE A 89 -16.48 -19.21 -0.41
N ARG A 90 -16.72 -20.33 0.26
CA ARG A 90 -16.30 -21.66 -0.22
C ARG A 90 -17.53 -22.47 -0.61
N TYR A 91 -17.60 -22.89 -1.85
CA TYR A 91 -18.72 -23.67 -2.41
C TYR A 91 -18.50 -25.17 -2.32
N SER A 92 -17.25 -25.59 -2.31
CA SER A 92 -16.80 -26.98 -2.19
C SER A 92 -15.37 -26.97 -1.65
N ASP A 93 -14.84 -28.13 -1.33
CA ASP A 93 -13.49 -28.27 -0.76
C ASP A 93 -12.38 -27.68 -1.69
N GLU A 94 -12.64 -27.60 -2.99
CA GLU A 94 -11.66 -27.12 -3.97
C GLU A 94 -11.94 -25.69 -4.49
N LYS A 95 -13.13 -25.11 -4.24
CA LYS A 95 -13.50 -23.81 -4.81
C LYS A 95 -13.85 -22.79 -3.74
N ALA A 96 -12.96 -21.83 -3.58
CA ALA A 96 -13.16 -20.66 -2.76
C ALA A 96 -13.00 -19.37 -3.58
N ILE A 97 -13.81 -18.37 -3.27
CA ILE A 97 -13.69 -17.01 -3.82
C ILE A 97 -13.49 -16.06 -2.66
N THR A 98 -12.44 -15.26 -2.76
CA THR A 98 -12.18 -14.18 -1.80
C THR A 98 -12.74 -12.87 -2.33
N PHE A 99 -13.51 -12.21 -1.49
CA PHE A 99 -14.02 -10.86 -1.72
C PHE A 99 -13.25 -9.88 -0.82
N SER A 100 -13.02 -8.66 -1.30
CA SER A 100 -12.43 -7.57 -0.52
C SER A 100 -13.34 -6.34 -0.62
N ASP A 101 -13.53 -5.63 0.50
CA ASP A 101 -14.19 -4.33 0.54
C ASP A 101 -13.17 -3.18 0.48
N LYS A 102 -11.87 -3.50 0.43
CA LYS A 102 -10.79 -2.54 0.30
C LYS A 102 -10.68 -2.06 -1.13
N PHE A 103 -10.39 -0.76 -1.27
CA PHE A 103 -10.13 -0.15 -2.58
C PHE A 103 -8.71 -0.51 -3.03
N GLU A 104 -8.56 -1.74 -3.51
CA GLU A 104 -7.27 -2.27 -3.96
C GLU A 104 -7.42 -3.11 -5.25
N LEU A 105 -6.45 -3.00 -6.13
CA LEU A 105 -6.38 -3.78 -7.37
C LEU A 105 -4.91 -4.04 -7.72
N ASP A 106 -4.58 -5.27 -8.11
CA ASP A 106 -3.23 -5.69 -8.51
C ASP A 106 -2.13 -5.32 -7.51
N GLY A 107 -2.42 -5.42 -6.20
CA GLY A 107 -1.50 -5.10 -5.12
C GLY A 107 -1.30 -3.61 -4.85
N MET A 108 -2.08 -2.73 -5.50
CA MET A 108 -2.10 -1.30 -5.26
C MET A 108 -3.33 -0.92 -4.44
N SER A 109 -3.12 -0.19 -3.35
CA SER A 109 -4.19 0.41 -2.55
C SER A 109 -4.54 1.79 -3.09
N PHE A 110 -5.82 2.07 -3.24
CA PHE A 110 -6.36 3.36 -3.66
C PHE A 110 -7.10 4.02 -2.51
N GLU A 111 -7.08 5.34 -2.48
CA GLU A 111 -7.91 6.09 -1.54
C GLU A 111 -9.39 5.93 -1.88
N VAL A 112 -10.21 5.74 -0.85
CA VAL A 112 -11.67 5.65 -1.04
C VAL A 112 -12.18 6.97 -1.63
N PRO A 113 -12.94 6.93 -2.73
CA PRO A 113 -13.47 8.12 -3.37
C PRO A 113 -14.28 8.97 -2.39
N SER A 114 -13.89 10.23 -2.24
CA SER A 114 -14.58 11.23 -1.43
C SER A 114 -14.69 12.54 -2.18
N VAL A 115 -15.59 13.42 -1.74
CA VAL A 115 -15.72 14.75 -2.34
C VAL A 115 -14.40 15.52 -2.32
N ASN A 116 -13.62 15.33 -1.27
CA ASN A 116 -12.31 15.98 -1.11
C ASN A 116 -11.26 15.45 -2.11
N LEU A 117 -11.32 14.17 -2.46
CA LEU A 117 -10.41 13.57 -3.45
C LEU A 117 -10.64 14.16 -4.86
N PHE A 118 -11.88 14.52 -5.20
CA PHE A 118 -12.22 15.10 -6.50
C PHE A 118 -12.10 16.63 -6.55
N SER A 119 -11.74 17.28 -5.45
CA SER A 119 -11.56 18.72 -5.37
C SER A 119 -10.09 19.10 -5.57
N PHE A 120 -9.77 19.72 -6.73
CA PHE A 120 -8.40 20.17 -7.02
C PHE A 120 -7.91 21.29 -6.09
N ASN A 121 -8.82 21.97 -5.36
CA ASN A 121 -8.51 22.98 -4.35
C ASN A 121 -8.22 22.37 -2.97
N ASN A 122 -8.24 21.04 -2.84
CA ASN A 122 -8.00 20.34 -1.60
C ASN A 122 -6.69 19.56 -1.73
N PRO A 123 -5.84 19.51 -0.70
CA PRO A 123 -4.59 18.72 -0.72
C PRO A 123 -4.77 17.25 -1.11
N TYR A 124 -5.92 16.65 -0.80
CA TYR A 124 -6.24 15.26 -1.19
C TYR A 124 -6.50 15.09 -2.68
N GLY A 125 -7.10 16.06 -3.35
CA GLY A 125 -7.39 16.01 -4.79
C GLY A 125 -6.35 16.71 -5.65
N ALA A 126 -5.41 17.41 -5.05
CA ALA A 126 -4.35 18.09 -5.77
C ALA A 126 -3.30 17.12 -6.29
N CYS A 127 -2.74 17.41 -7.44
CA CYS A 127 -1.60 16.66 -7.97
C CYS A 127 -0.43 16.69 -6.99
N ARG A 128 0.06 15.55 -6.54
CA ARG A 128 1.19 15.43 -5.59
C ARG A 128 2.49 16.07 -6.09
N LYS A 129 2.65 16.24 -7.41
CA LYS A 129 3.85 16.81 -8.02
C LYS A 129 3.82 18.34 -8.08
N CYS A 130 2.65 18.94 -8.34
CA CYS A 130 2.52 20.39 -8.49
C CYS A 130 1.59 21.02 -7.46
N GLU A 131 1.04 20.23 -6.52
CA GLU A 131 0.15 20.67 -5.44
C GLU A 131 -1.04 21.53 -5.92
N GLY A 132 -1.52 21.26 -7.15
CA GLY A 132 -2.62 21.98 -7.76
C GLY A 132 -2.20 23.22 -8.58
N PHE A 133 -0.92 23.63 -8.54
CA PHE A 133 -0.45 24.84 -9.24
C PHE A 133 -0.25 24.66 -10.75
N GLY A 134 -0.33 23.44 -11.27
CA GLY A 134 -0.09 23.14 -12.69
C GLY A 134 1.36 23.31 -13.17
N LYS A 135 2.24 23.82 -12.30
CA LYS A 135 3.67 24.02 -12.53
C LYS A 135 4.46 23.49 -11.37
N VAL A 136 5.62 22.92 -11.65
CA VAL A 136 6.57 22.44 -10.62
C VAL A 136 7.68 23.47 -10.50
N LEU A 137 7.91 23.96 -9.27
CA LEU A 137 9.09 24.76 -8.97
C LEU A 137 10.31 23.84 -8.98
N GLY A 138 11.24 24.14 -9.84
CA GLY A 138 12.46 23.37 -9.97
C GLY A 138 13.61 24.24 -10.51
N ILE A 139 14.78 23.64 -10.57
CA ILE A 139 15.94 24.29 -11.20
C ILE A 139 15.79 24.13 -12.71
N ASP A 140 15.76 25.24 -13.44
CA ASP A 140 15.76 25.26 -14.90
C ASP A 140 17.24 25.19 -15.38
N PRO A 141 17.63 24.09 -16.05
CA PRO A 141 19.00 23.94 -16.53
C PRO A 141 19.46 25.06 -17.48
N ASP A 142 18.55 25.59 -18.31
CA ASP A 142 18.86 26.62 -19.28
C ASP A 142 19.03 28.02 -18.64
N LEU A 143 18.46 28.23 -17.44
CA LEU A 143 18.72 29.40 -16.62
C LEU A 143 20.01 29.27 -15.82
N VAL A 144 20.36 28.04 -15.43
CA VAL A 144 21.63 27.77 -14.72
C VAL A 144 22.82 27.86 -15.68
N ILE A 145 22.68 27.33 -16.90
CA ILE A 145 23.71 27.26 -17.94
C ILE A 145 23.12 27.80 -19.26
N PRO A 146 22.95 29.11 -19.39
CA PRO A 146 22.32 29.69 -20.58
C PRO A 146 23.21 29.62 -21.83
N ASP A 147 24.54 29.60 -21.67
CA ASP A 147 25.49 29.44 -22.77
C ASP A 147 26.30 28.15 -22.58
N LYS A 148 25.93 27.13 -23.34
CA LYS A 148 26.59 25.81 -23.32
C LYS A 148 27.94 25.79 -24.06
N ASN A 149 28.31 26.88 -24.79
CA ASN A 149 29.63 27.03 -25.41
C ASN A 149 30.71 27.50 -24.43
N MET A 150 30.30 27.90 -23.23
CA MET A 150 31.25 28.25 -22.16
C MET A 150 31.63 27.02 -21.35
N SER A 151 32.84 27.05 -20.83
CA SER A 151 33.35 26.09 -19.86
C SER A 151 32.94 26.48 -18.42
N VAL A 152 33.03 25.54 -17.48
CA VAL A 152 32.84 25.83 -16.05
C VAL A 152 33.83 26.88 -15.56
N TYR A 153 35.07 26.80 -16.02
CA TYR A 153 36.12 27.75 -15.68
C TYR A 153 35.83 29.19 -16.16
N GLU A 154 35.24 29.35 -17.35
CA GLU A 154 34.77 30.62 -17.90
C GLU A 154 33.49 31.15 -17.24
N GLY A 155 32.90 30.36 -16.38
CA GLY A 155 31.71 30.74 -15.63
C GLY A 155 30.39 30.38 -16.32
N ALA A 156 30.31 29.27 -17.04
CA ALA A 156 29.06 28.79 -17.65
C ALA A 156 27.91 28.70 -16.65
N ILE A 157 28.22 28.39 -15.39
CA ILE A 157 27.21 28.23 -14.31
C ILE A 157 26.92 29.60 -13.68
N VAL A 158 25.85 30.24 -14.14
CA VAL A 158 25.46 31.60 -13.73
C VAL A 158 25.35 31.80 -12.22
N PRO A 159 24.71 30.91 -11.44
CA PRO A 159 24.64 31.07 -9.99
C PRO A 159 26.00 31.24 -9.30
N TRP A 160 27.04 30.59 -9.81
CA TRP A 160 28.38 30.66 -9.23
C TRP A 160 29.19 31.94 -9.62
N ARG A 161 28.62 32.79 -10.47
CA ARG A 161 29.19 34.10 -10.77
C ARG A 161 29.04 35.12 -9.63
N SER A 162 28.04 34.86 -8.71
CA SER A 162 27.81 35.73 -7.56
C SER A 162 28.92 35.58 -6.52
N GLU A 163 29.26 36.65 -5.82
CA GLU A 163 30.32 36.64 -4.79
C GLU A 163 30.00 35.60 -3.65
N THR A 164 28.74 35.48 -3.28
CA THR A 164 28.33 34.56 -2.22
C THR A 164 28.43 33.09 -2.63
N MET A 165 28.21 32.77 -3.91
CA MET A 165 28.25 31.40 -4.42
C MET A 165 29.59 31.01 -5.05
N LYS A 166 30.45 31.96 -5.39
CA LYS A 166 31.77 31.72 -5.95
C LYS A 166 32.65 30.83 -5.08
N LYS A 167 32.46 30.89 -3.76
CA LYS A 167 33.14 30.01 -2.81
C LYS A 167 32.91 28.51 -3.05
N TRP A 168 31.84 28.13 -3.76
CA TRP A 168 31.56 26.75 -4.12
C TRP A 168 32.26 26.31 -5.41
N LEU A 169 32.57 27.27 -6.30
CA LEU A 169 33.36 27.01 -7.52
C LEU A 169 34.82 26.75 -7.22
N GLU A 170 35.41 27.48 -6.28
CA GLU A 170 36.82 27.36 -5.93
C GLU A 170 37.30 25.95 -5.58
N PRO A 171 36.59 25.20 -4.69
CA PRO A 171 36.93 23.82 -4.38
C PRO A 171 36.83 22.89 -5.60
N LEU A 172 35.85 23.11 -6.48
CA LEU A 172 35.69 22.31 -7.70
C LEU A 172 36.88 22.54 -8.64
N VAL A 173 37.22 23.81 -8.93
CA VAL A 173 38.36 24.17 -9.81
C VAL A 173 39.66 23.61 -9.24
N LYS A 174 39.89 23.73 -7.93
CA LYS A 174 41.11 23.29 -7.27
C LYS A 174 41.28 21.76 -7.30
N ASN A 175 40.18 21.02 -7.19
CA ASN A 175 40.19 19.56 -7.06
C ASN A 175 39.79 18.84 -8.35
N ALA A 176 39.43 19.53 -9.42
CA ALA A 176 38.94 18.95 -10.67
C ALA A 176 39.89 17.89 -11.26
N HIS A 177 41.19 18.07 -11.10
CA HIS A 177 42.20 17.15 -11.57
C HIS A 177 42.21 15.78 -10.87
N TYR A 178 41.70 15.70 -9.64
CA TYR A 178 41.55 14.41 -8.92
C TYR A 178 40.44 13.54 -9.48
N PHE A 179 39.46 14.14 -10.17
CA PHE A 179 38.29 13.47 -10.70
C PHE A 179 38.28 13.45 -12.24
N ASP A 180 39.38 13.91 -12.86
CA ASP A 180 39.46 14.09 -14.31
C ASP A 180 38.30 14.92 -14.89
N PHE A 181 37.82 15.91 -14.12
CA PHE A 181 36.68 16.74 -14.49
C PHE A 181 37.11 17.85 -15.46
N PRO A 182 36.51 17.93 -16.68
CA PRO A 182 36.97 18.80 -17.76
C PRO A 182 36.51 20.25 -17.58
N ILE A 183 37.05 20.98 -16.59
CA ILE A 183 36.62 22.36 -16.25
C ILE A 183 36.83 23.38 -17.37
N HIS A 184 37.71 23.10 -18.33
CA HIS A 184 38.02 23.98 -19.47
C HIS A 184 37.29 23.59 -20.76
N ARG A 185 36.53 22.50 -20.77
CA ARG A 185 35.75 22.10 -21.96
C ARG A 185 34.37 22.76 -21.94
N GLU A 186 33.84 23.01 -23.14
CA GLU A 186 32.46 23.47 -23.31
C GLU A 186 31.48 22.44 -22.75
N ILE A 187 30.39 22.92 -22.13
CA ILE A 187 29.39 22.02 -21.45
C ILE A 187 28.64 21.15 -22.45
N ARG A 188 28.53 21.57 -23.71
CA ARG A 188 27.84 20.81 -24.76
C ARG A 188 28.62 19.62 -25.32
N GLU A 189 29.88 19.49 -25.02
CA GLU A 189 30.75 18.38 -25.42
C GLU A 189 30.77 17.27 -24.35
#